data_4cf255d2c1355cf458d468be33957d89
#
_entry.id   4cf255d2c1355cf458d468be33957d89
#
_cell.length_a   1.000
_cell.length_b   1.000
_cell.length_c   1.000
_cell.angle_alpha   90.00
_cell.angle_beta   90.00
_cell.angle_gamma   90.00
#
_symmetry.space_group_name_H-M   'P 1'
#
loop_
_entity.id
_entity.type
_entity.pdbx_description
1 polymer ?
#
loop_
_entity_poly.entity_id
_entity_poly.type
_entity_poly.pdbx_seq_one_letter_code
_entity_poly.pdbx_strand_id
1 'polypeptide(L)'
;MDFILKTTDLCKNFKGQMAVDHVSLNIRRNSIYGLLGPNGAGKSTTLKMITGILKPTSGSIEFDGHPWQRGDLTQIGALIETPPLYENLTAYENLKVRTTMLGLPDKRIDEVLHIVRLTDTGKKRAGQFSLGM
;
A
#
# COMPACT_ATOMS: atom_id res chain seq x y z
N MET A 1 9.75 -22.64 0.65
CA MET A 1 8.56 -21.89 0.24
C MET A 1 8.97 -20.47 -0.15
N ASP A 2 8.43 -19.96 -1.24
CA ASP A 2 8.75 -18.62 -1.73
C ASP A 2 7.78 -17.59 -1.12
N PHE A 3 8.25 -16.85 -0.13
CA PHE A 3 7.49 -15.78 0.51
C PHE A 3 7.93 -14.42 -0.01
N ILE A 4 6.97 -13.60 -0.44
CA ILE A 4 7.23 -12.22 -0.86
C ILE A 4 7.35 -11.29 0.34
N LEU A 5 6.62 -11.57 1.42
CA LEU A 5 6.64 -10.78 2.63
C LEU A 5 6.60 -11.70 3.85
N LYS A 6 7.46 -11.40 4.82
CA LYS A 6 7.44 -12.03 6.14
C LYS A 6 7.50 -10.99 7.24
N THR A 7 6.80 -11.21 8.32
CA THR A 7 7.02 -10.48 9.56
C THR A 7 7.35 -11.47 10.67
N THR A 8 8.22 -11.08 11.57
CA THR A 8 8.59 -11.90 12.74
C THR A 8 8.44 -11.07 13.98
N ASP A 9 7.56 -11.52 14.87
CA ASP A 9 7.27 -10.89 16.18
C ASP A 9 7.06 -9.38 16.08
N LEU A 10 6.34 -8.95 15.04
CA LEU A 10 6.11 -7.53 14.74
C LEU A 10 5.25 -6.91 15.83
N CYS A 11 5.74 -5.83 16.42
CA CYS A 11 5.06 -5.10 17.47
C CYS A 11 4.97 -3.61 17.17
N LYS A 12 3.87 -3.00 17.59
CA LYS A 12 3.71 -1.55 17.63
C LYS A 12 3.04 -1.11 18.92
N ASN A 13 3.77 -0.32 19.68
CA ASN A 13 3.29 0.27 20.94
C ASN A 13 3.16 1.80 20.75
N PHE A 14 1.98 2.33 21.06
CA PHE A 14 1.72 3.75 21.12
C PHE A 14 1.55 4.19 22.58
N LYS A 15 2.56 4.79 23.16
CA LYS A 15 2.51 5.34 24.53
C LYS A 15 1.94 4.35 25.56
N GLY A 16 2.42 3.12 25.54
CA GLY A 16 1.99 2.07 26.47
C GLY A 16 0.81 1.22 26.00
N GLN A 17 0.16 1.58 24.90
CA GLN A 17 -0.89 0.77 24.31
C GLN A 17 -0.35 -0.06 23.15
N MET A 18 -0.41 -1.37 23.26
CA MET A 18 0.03 -2.31 22.22
C MET A 18 -1.03 -2.39 21.12
N ALA A 19 -0.77 -1.78 19.97
CA ALA A 19 -1.65 -1.84 18.81
C ALA A 19 -1.43 -3.10 17.96
N VAL A 20 -0.19 -3.56 17.87
CA VAL A 20 0.22 -4.82 17.22
C VAL A 20 1.14 -5.55 18.16
N ASP A 21 0.85 -6.82 18.42
CA ASP A 21 1.52 -7.61 19.44
C ASP A 21 2.03 -8.94 18.87
N HIS A 22 3.33 -9.04 18.65
CA HIS A 22 4.05 -10.22 18.17
C HIS A 22 3.43 -10.90 16.94
N VAL A 23 3.08 -10.09 15.91
CA VAL A 23 2.45 -10.61 14.70
C VAL A 23 3.50 -11.15 13.73
N SER A 24 3.40 -12.45 13.44
CA SER A 24 4.25 -13.15 12.47
C SER A 24 3.42 -13.60 11.28
N LEU A 25 3.70 -13.04 10.10
CA LEU A 25 3.01 -13.32 8.84
C LEU A 25 3.98 -13.96 7.84
N ASN A 26 3.48 -14.87 7.03
CA ASN A 26 4.21 -15.46 5.93
C ASN A 26 3.33 -15.40 4.67
N ILE A 27 3.58 -14.43 3.81
CA ILE A 27 2.78 -14.19 2.60
C ILE A 27 3.52 -14.75 1.40
N ARG A 28 2.91 -15.72 0.73
CA ARG A 28 3.50 -16.36 -0.46
C ARG A 28 3.45 -15.43 -1.66
N ARG A 29 4.46 -15.54 -2.51
CA ARG A 29 4.47 -14.88 -3.81
C ARG A 29 3.27 -15.33 -4.65
N ASN A 30 2.73 -14.41 -5.44
CA ASN A 30 1.60 -14.68 -6.34
C ASN A 30 0.36 -15.26 -5.64
N SER A 31 0.10 -14.83 -4.40
CA SER A 31 -1.07 -15.25 -3.63
C SER A 31 -1.93 -14.07 -3.19
N ILE A 32 -3.15 -14.36 -2.81
CA ILE A 32 -4.04 -13.44 -2.10
C ILE A 32 -4.04 -13.85 -0.63
N TYR A 33 -3.69 -12.93 0.25
CA TYR A 33 -3.65 -13.16 1.68
C TYR A 33 -4.69 -12.31 2.39
N GLY A 34 -5.64 -12.95 3.08
CA GLY A 34 -6.68 -12.27 3.85
C GLY A 34 -6.21 -11.95 5.27
N LEU A 35 -6.23 -10.68 5.66
CA LEU A 35 -5.97 -10.24 7.02
C LEU A 35 -7.31 -9.85 7.66
N LEU A 36 -7.83 -10.73 8.51
CA LEU A 36 -9.16 -10.60 9.11
C LEU A 36 -9.06 -10.26 10.59
N GLY A 37 -10.03 -9.51 11.06
CA GLY A 37 -10.16 -9.15 12.47
C GLY A 37 -11.13 -7.98 12.66
N PRO A 38 -11.60 -7.76 13.91
CA PRO A 38 -12.48 -6.63 14.23
C PRO A 38 -11.76 -5.28 14.07
N ASN A 39 -12.53 -4.19 14.07
CA ASN A 39 -11.95 -2.84 14.14
C ASN A 39 -11.12 -2.70 15.42
N GLY A 40 -9.94 -2.11 15.30
CA GLY A 40 -9.00 -1.96 16.42
C GLY A 40 -8.09 -3.18 16.65
N ALA A 41 -8.15 -4.23 15.81
CA ALA A 41 -7.30 -5.41 15.95
C ALA A 41 -5.84 -5.19 15.49
N GLY A 42 -5.51 -4.01 14.93
CA GLY A 42 -4.15 -3.69 14.47
C GLY A 42 -3.90 -3.95 12.98
N LYS A 43 -4.93 -4.26 12.18
CA LYS A 43 -4.78 -4.53 10.73
C LYS A 43 -4.17 -3.35 9.98
N SER A 44 -4.77 -2.16 10.08
CA SER A 44 -4.25 -0.94 9.42
C SER A 44 -2.88 -0.55 9.94
N THR A 45 -2.63 -0.71 11.22
CA THR A 45 -1.32 -0.44 11.83
C THR A 45 -0.25 -1.38 11.26
N THR A 46 -0.57 -2.66 11.10
CA THR A 46 0.32 -3.65 10.47
C THR A 46 0.63 -3.25 9.03
N LEU A 47 -0.38 -2.90 8.24
CA LEU A 47 -0.19 -2.44 6.86
C LEU A 47 0.65 -1.14 6.80
N LYS A 48 0.43 -0.21 7.71
CA LYS A 48 1.25 1.03 7.80
C LYS A 48 2.71 0.75 8.13
N MET A 49 3.00 -0.29 8.91
CA MET A 49 4.38 -0.72 9.17
C MET A 49 5.02 -1.37 7.94
N ILE A 50 4.30 -2.26 7.26
CA ILE A 50 4.77 -2.93 6.03
C ILE A 50 5.08 -1.91 4.92
N THR A 51 4.30 -0.85 4.83
CA THR A 51 4.47 0.21 3.82
C THR A 51 5.38 1.36 4.27
N GLY A 52 6.02 1.23 5.44
CA GLY A 52 6.97 2.24 5.94
C GLY A 52 6.37 3.55 6.42
N ILE A 53 5.04 3.65 6.53
CA ILE A 53 4.34 4.81 7.10
C ILE A 53 4.61 4.89 8.61
N LEU A 54 4.65 3.74 9.28
CA LEU A 54 4.98 3.61 10.69
C LEU A 54 6.22 2.75 10.87
N LYS A 55 7.10 3.16 11.78
CA LYS A 55 8.22 2.32 12.20
C LYS A 55 7.73 1.32 13.25
N PRO A 56 8.08 0.01 13.13
CA PRO A 56 7.84 -0.96 14.20
C PRO A 56 8.50 -0.56 15.51
N THR A 57 7.88 -0.89 16.63
CA THR A 57 8.50 -0.78 17.95
C THR A 57 9.54 -1.89 18.13
N SER A 58 9.21 -3.11 17.70
CA SER A 58 10.11 -4.28 17.69
C SER A 58 9.66 -5.28 16.63
N GLY A 59 10.42 -6.35 16.49
CA GLY A 59 10.22 -7.33 15.45
C GLY A 59 10.87 -6.93 14.12
N SER A 60 10.69 -7.74 13.09
CA SER A 60 11.29 -7.52 11.78
C SER A 60 10.30 -7.72 10.64
N ILE A 61 10.60 -7.07 9.52
CA ILE A 61 9.89 -7.23 8.25
C ILE A 61 10.93 -7.60 7.20
N GLU A 62 10.65 -8.66 6.43
CA GLU A 62 11.42 -9.05 5.26
C GLU A 62 10.55 -8.91 4.01
N PHE A 63 11.14 -8.37 2.96
CA PHE A 63 10.52 -8.25 1.65
C PHE A 63 11.42 -8.91 0.61
N ASP A 64 10.85 -9.75 -0.22
CA ASP A 64 11.58 -10.46 -1.31
C ASP A 64 12.90 -11.11 -0.85
N GLY A 65 12.89 -11.73 0.34
CA GLY A 65 14.03 -12.48 0.88
C GLY A 65 15.13 -11.64 1.55
N HIS A 66 14.93 -10.34 1.72
CA HIS A 66 15.87 -9.47 2.43
C HIS A 66 15.16 -8.59 3.47
N PRO A 67 15.88 -8.06 4.47
CA PRO A 67 15.30 -7.10 5.42
C PRO A 67 14.68 -5.92 4.69
N TRP A 68 13.48 -5.54 5.11
CA TRP A 68 12.74 -4.43 4.49
C TRP A 68 13.57 -3.14 4.48
N GLN A 69 13.58 -2.49 3.34
CA GLN A 69 14.23 -1.21 3.13
C GLN A 69 13.33 -0.26 2.33
N ARG A 70 13.55 1.04 2.46
CA ARG A 70 12.69 2.04 1.80
C ARG A 70 12.64 1.89 0.27
N GLY A 71 13.67 1.36 -0.37
CA GLY A 71 13.70 1.08 -1.80
C GLY A 71 12.62 0.10 -2.26
N ASP A 72 12.16 -0.80 -1.38
CA ASP A 72 11.12 -1.78 -1.68
C ASP A 72 9.77 -1.13 -2.03
N LEU A 73 9.56 0.10 -1.58
CA LEU A 73 8.34 0.85 -1.87
C LEU A 73 8.12 1.11 -3.37
N THR A 74 9.16 1.00 -4.19
CA THR A 74 9.03 1.08 -5.66
C THR A 74 8.28 -0.13 -6.24
N GLN A 75 8.24 -1.24 -5.50
CA GLN A 75 7.59 -2.50 -5.88
C GLN A 75 6.29 -2.75 -5.11
N ILE A 76 5.92 -1.88 -4.17
CA ILE A 76 4.74 -2.03 -3.32
C ILE A 76 3.71 -0.96 -3.70
N GLY A 77 2.54 -1.40 -4.13
CA GLY A 77 1.36 -0.55 -4.20
C GLY A 77 0.51 -0.72 -2.95
N ALA A 78 0.05 0.37 -2.35
CA ALA A 78 -0.73 0.31 -1.12
C ALA A 78 -1.94 1.25 -1.16
N LEU A 79 -3.04 0.76 -0.62
CA LEU A 79 -4.24 1.53 -0.31
C LEU A 79 -4.62 1.22 1.14
N ILE A 80 -4.50 2.20 2.01
CA ILE A 80 -4.80 2.05 3.44
C ILE A 80 -5.81 3.12 3.82
N GLU A 81 -7.02 2.68 4.24
CA GLU A 81 -8.15 3.53 4.63
C GLU A 81 -8.73 4.32 3.44
N THR A 82 -8.10 5.42 3.03
CA THR A 82 -8.57 6.25 1.92
C THR A 82 -7.54 6.31 0.79
N PRO A 83 -7.99 6.42 -0.48
CA PRO A 83 -7.08 6.57 -1.61
C PRO A 83 -6.23 7.85 -1.47
N PRO A 84 -4.88 7.76 -1.57
CA PRO A 84 -3.99 8.92 -1.48
C PRO A 84 -3.97 9.68 -2.80
N LEU A 85 -5.10 10.28 -3.18
CA LEU A 85 -5.26 11.03 -4.43
C LEU A 85 -5.28 12.54 -4.18
N TYR A 86 -4.82 13.30 -5.17
CA TYR A 86 -5.05 14.74 -5.23
C TYR A 86 -6.47 14.97 -5.73
N GLU A 87 -7.36 15.37 -4.84
CA GLU A 87 -8.80 15.50 -5.12
C GLU A 87 -9.12 16.55 -6.19
N ASN A 88 -8.27 17.55 -6.34
CA ASN A 88 -8.40 18.62 -7.33
C ASN A 88 -7.87 18.26 -8.72
N LEU A 89 -7.27 17.09 -8.89
CA LEU A 89 -6.73 16.60 -10.15
C LEU A 89 -7.64 15.53 -10.76
N THR A 90 -7.57 15.38 -12.08
CA THR A 90 -8.22 14.28 -12.83
C THR A 90 -7.50 12.96 -12.57
N ALA A 91 -8.08 11.84 -13.05
CA ALA A 91 -7.41 10.53 -12.99
C ALA A 91 -6.08 10.56 -13.75
N TYR A 92 -6.06 11.12 -14.95
CA TYR A 92 -4.84 11.28 -15.77
C TYR A 92 -3.76 12.08 -15.02
N GLU A 93 -4.13 13.24 -14.48
CA GLU A 93 -3.21 14.12 -13.77
C GLU A 93 -2.64 13.49 -12.49
N ASN A 94 -3.45 12.75 -11.72
CA ASN A 94 -2.98 11.97 -10.57
C ASN A 94 -1.92 10.94 -10.98
N LEU A 95 -2.17 10.20 -12.05
CA LEU A 95 -1.21 9.24 -12.58
C LEU A 95 0.04 9.92 -13.15
N LYS A 96 -0.12 11.11 -13.77
CA LYS A 96 1.01 11.90 -14.26
C LYS A 96 1.97 12.31 -13.16
N VAL A 97 1.46 12.68 -11.99
CA VAL A 97 2.30 12.93 -10.81
C VAL A 97 3.14 11.68 -10.47
N ARG A 98 2.53 10.51 -10.46
CA ARG A 98 3.22 9.24 -10.16
C ARG A 98 4.24 8.87 -11.23
N THR A 99 3.88 8.94 -12.51
CA THR A 99 4.81 8.61 -13.58
C THR A 99 6.01 9.57 -13.61
N THR A 100 5.80 10.85 -13.33
CA THR A 100 6.87 11.83 -13.21
C THR A 100 7.83 11.50 -12.08
N MET A 101 7.31 11.17 -10.90
CA MET A 101 8.13 10.78 -9.74
C MET A 101 8.93 9.51 -9.97
N LEU A 102 8.37 8.56 -10.71
CA LEU A 102 8.99 7.25 -10.95
C LEU A 102 9.79 7.18 -12.26
N GLY A 103 9.82 8.26 -13.05
CA GLY A 103 10.50 8.28 -14.35
C GLY A 103 9.85 7.37 -15.40
N LEU A 104 8.53 7.13 -15.32
CA LEU A 104 7.81 6.27 -16.24
C LEU A 104 7.26 7.06 -17.44
N PRO A 105 7.13 6.42 -18.62
CA PRO A 105 6.58 7.08 -19.80
C PRO A 105 5.07 7.31 -19.66
N ASP A 106 4.56 8.37 -20.32
CA ASP A 106 3.13 8.75 -20.25
C ASP A 106 2.18 7.69 -20.80
N LYS A 107 2.61 6.88 -21.77
CA LYS A 107 1.81 5.76 -22.27
C LYS A 107 1.36 4.81 -21.16
N ARG A 108 2.13 4.75 -20.06
CA ARG A 108 1.77 3.93 -18.90
C ARG A 108 0.50 4.42 -18.21
N ILE A 109 0.19 5.70 -18.29
CA ILE A 109 -1.04 6.28 -17.75
C ILE A 109 -2.26 5.70 -18.47
N ASP A 110 -2.25 5.71 -19.80
CA ASP A 110 -3.35 5.18 -20.60
C ASP A 110 -3.54 3.67 -20.39
N GLU A 111 -2.44 2.92 -20.31
CA GLU A 111 -2.47 1.49 -20.00
C GLU A 111 -3.15 1.22 -18.66
N VAL A 112 -2.77 1.95 -17.61
CA VAL A 112 -3.31 1.77 -16.25
C VAL A 112 -4.79 2.16 -16.21
N LEU A 113 -5.17 3.30 -16.82
CA LEU A 113 -6.58 3.72 -16.91
C LEU A 113 -7.44 2.68 -17.61
N HIS A 114 -6.91 2.02 -18.65
CA HIS A 114 -7.59 0.92 -19.33
C HIS A 114 -7.76 -0.29 -18.43
N ILE A 115 -6.71 -0.69 -17.70
CA ILE A 115 -6.75 -1.84 -16.78
C ILE A 115 -7.82 -1.63 -15.70
N VAL A 116 -7.91 -0.44 -15.12
CA VAL A 116 -8.87 -0.13 -14.05
C VAL A 116 -10.22 0.37 -14.57
N ARG A 117 -10.42 0.44 -15.89
CA ARG A 117 -11.66 0.87 -16.55
C ARG A 117 -12.09 2.30 -16.20
N LEU A 118 -11.13 3.22 -16.16
CA LEU A 118 -11.35 4.63 -15.91
C LEU A 118 -10.95 5.52 -17.11
N THR A 119 -11.01 4.99 -18.33
CA THR A 119 -10.61 5.70 -19.56
C THR A 119 -11.56 6.83 -19.92
N ASP A 120 -12.80 6.80 -19.46
CA ASP A 120 -13.87 7.74 -19.81
C ASP A 120 -14.14 8.82 -18.75
N THR A 121 -13.28 8.94 -17.75
CA THR A 121 -13.46 9.94 -16.68
C THR A 121 -13.15 11.37 -17.10
N GLY A 122 -12.38 11.57 -18.17
CA GLY A 122 -12.12 12.86 -18.80
C GLY A 122 -11.63 13.93 -17.84
N LYS A 123 -12.39 15.04 -17.76
CA LYS A 123 -12.09 16.19 -16.89
C LYS A 123 -12.64 16.06 -15.46
N LYS A 124 -13.27 14.95 -15.12
CA LYS A 124 -13.80 14.72 -13.77
C LYS A 124 -12.65 14.65 -12.76
N ARG A 125 -12.75 15.42 -11.71
CA ARG A 125 -11.73 15.46 -10.64
C ARG A 125 -11.88 14.27 -9.69
N ALA A 126 -10.77 13.79 -9.14
CA ALA A 126 -10.76 12.63 -8.25
C ALA A 126 -11.65 12.80 -7.01
N GLY A 127 -11.77 14.02 -6.49
CA GLY A 127 -12.68 14.32 -5.38
C GLY A 127 -14.17 14.06 -5.67
N GLN A 128 -14.55 13.93 -6.93
CA GLN A 128 -15.91 13.60 -7.38
C GLN A 128 -16.10 12.10 -7.69
N PHE A 129 -15.05 11.28 -7.53
CA PHE A 129 -15.13 9.85 -7.76
C PHE A 129 -15.89 9.14 -6.66
N SER A 130 -16.58 8.04 -7.01
CA SER A 130 -17.13 7.12 -6.01
C SER A 130 -15.99 6.38 -5.29
N LEU A 131 -16.30 5.77 -4.15
CA LEU A 131 -15.30 5.00 -3.39
C LEU A 131 -14.66 3.88 -4.21
N GLY A 132 -15.44 3.26 -5.13
CA GLY A 132 -14.95 2.19 -5.99
C GLY A 132 -14.08 2.65 -7.16
N MET A 133 -14.14 3.93 -7.47
CA MET A 133 -13.32 4.52 -8.54
C MET A 133 -11.94 4.88 -8.02
#